data_9473999312ad8a44390f05e6d5c138a0
#
_entry.id   9473999312ad8a44390f05e6d5c138a0
#
_cell.length_a   1.000
_cell.length_b   1.000
_cell.length_c   1.000
_cell.angle_alpha   90.00
_cell.angle_beta   90.00
_cell.angle_gamma   90.00
#
_symmetry.space_group_name_H-M   'P 1'
#
loop_
_entity.id
_entity.type
_entity.pdbx_description
1 polymer ?
#
loop_
_entity_poly.entity_id
_entity_poly.type
_entity_poly.pdbx_seq_one_letter_code
_entity_poly.pdbx_strand_id
1 'polypeptide(L)'
;MLRLVTGPFHPTLETRLVEHLRALKSQDLLASVAIIVPSDQLRRSLKRLLILQEQFSLLNVHILSFHQLALHVDRERGLAQGAASARQMDLVSDVFFEHLLRHIGQRRMPHTESLRLSHLPHGAWPALWASLRDLKDATVDSAVAVRAVEEGQFATEDAEKLKGLFTLYAAVREGSAALGVGSPDDLASLVTPFVTTSPFLRGLHELWYYGSYDLTQTQLTLLESLAATLPVTVYFPVDTQPAYGFARQFLERHLYPIAGTSGASTPDSTEQSGFDEKRSHVSVEVRNAAGIDDELTLACKQILTLVETHGYRFEEIGVVGRTLVPYQSVLPRVFDQHRIPYVSSAVVPLLREPAIKTLLHLARLKGNGFHRPAMLEVITSPWNRRLTTTRASVAPRPDLWRLAVQALGITRGEEEWRRLAQLGRLESWAGSGDESFEDPLKSLAIDGPQLRLLWDCVSPLIAGVAGLPESGGYGV
;
A
#
# COMPACT_ATOMS: atom_id res chain seq x y z
N MET A 1 29.40 -10.38 13.12
CA MET A 1 30.03 -9.17 13.72
C MET A 1 29.35 -7.95 13.11
N LEU A 2 28.84 -7.03 13.93
CA LEU A 2 28.17 -5.80 13.48
C LEU A 2 29.14 -4.62 13.57
N ARG A 3 29.32 -3.90 12.47
CA ARG A 3 30.07 -2.63 12.38
C ARG A 3 29.10 -1.48 12.19
N LEU A 4 29.30 -0.38 12.93
CA LEU A 4 28.51 0.84 12.79
C LEU A 4 29.32 1.94 12.11
N VAL A 5 28.74 2.58 11.12
CA VAL A 5 29.26 3.79 10.46
C VAL A 5 28.21 4.87 10.61
N THR A 6 28.51 5.91 11.37
CA THR A 6 27.57 6.98 11.69
C THR A 6 27.99 8.31 11.06
N GLY A 7 27.03 9.18 10.78
CA GLY A 7 27.27 10.53 10.24
C GLY A 7 26.06 11.08 9.51
N PRO A 8 26.15 12.32 8.98
CA PRO A 8 25.11 12.86 8.10
C PRO A 8 24.87 11.95 6.91
N PHE A 9 23.59 11.80 6.53
CA PHE A 9 23.19 10.91 5.44
C PHE A 9 23.91 11.29 4.13
N HIS A 10 23.86 12.57 3.77
CA HIS A 10 24.54 13.14 2.62
C HIS A 10 25.47 14.28 3.08
N PRO A 11 26.68 14.38 2.55
CA PRO A 11 27.36 13.44 1.67
C PRO A 11 28.10 12.30 2.38
N THR A 12 28.23 12.36 3.73
CA THR A 12 29.19 11.55 4.50
C THR A 12 28.95 10.04 4.37
N LEU A 13 27.72 9.55 4.68
CA LEU A 13 27.45 8.13 4.61
C LEU A 13 27.44 7.61 3.18
N GLU A 14 27.01 8.44 2.24
CA GLU A 14 27.01 8.13 0.82
C GLU A 14 28.44 7.92 0.31
N THR A 15 29.34 8.86 0.59
CA THR A 15 30.75 8.76 0.21
C THR A 15 31.42 7.54 0.83
N ARG A 16 31.20 7.30 2.14
CA ARG A 16 31.77 6.12 2.84
C ARG A 16 31.25 4.80 2.28
N LEU A 17 29.97 4.72 1.89
CA LEU A 17 29.42 3.52 1.25
C LEU A 17 30.08 3.28 -0.11
N VAL A 18 30.25 4.31 -0.92
CA VAL A 18 30.91 4.25 -2.24
C VAL A 18 32.36 3.83 -2.09
N GLU A 19 33.11 4.44 -1.16
CA GLU A 19 34.51 4.09 -0.87
C GLU A 19 34.66 2.63 -0.40
N HIS A 20 33.76 2.19 0.49
CA HIS A 20 33.77 0.80 0.96
C HIS A 20 33.47 -0.18 -0.20
N LEU A 21 32.52 0.16 -1.08
CA LEU A 21 32.24 -0.67 -2.26
C LEU A 21 33.44 -0.71 -3.21
N ARG A 22 34.13 0.42 -3.42
CA ARG A 22 35.37 0.47 -4.23
C ARG A 22 36.47 -0.40 -3.64
N ALA A 23 36.70 -0.29 -2.33
CA ALA A 23 37.69 -1.07 -1.64
C ALA A 23 37.42 -2.56 -1.75
N LEU A 24 36.17 -2.99 -1.51
CA LEU A 24 35.76 -4.38 -1.62
C LEU A 24 35.96 -4.91 -3.05
N LYS A 25 35.49 -4.18 -4.06
CA LYS A 25 35.57 -4.59 -5.47
C LYS A 25 36.97 -4.51 -6.06
N SER A 26 37.87 -3.70 -5.49
CA SER A 26 39.30 -3.68 -5.87
C SER A 26 40.06 -4.89 -5.35
N GLN A 27 39.64 -5.47 -4.22
CA GLN A 27 40.23 -6.71 -3.66
C GLN A 27 39.70 -7.95 -4.37
N ASP A 28 38.38 -8.04 -4.55
CA ASP A 28 37.70 -9.10 -5.27
C ASP A 28 36.52 -8.55 -6.07
N LEU A 29 36.66 -8.50 -7.40
CA LEU A 29 35.61 -8.05 -8.31
C LEU A 29 34.32 -8.86 -8.20
N LEU A 30 34.43 -10.17 -7.88
CA LEU A 30 33.32 -11.10 -7.76
C LEU A 30 32.71 -11.15 -6.36
N ALA A 31 33.28 -10.46 -5.37
CA ALA A 31 32.73 -10.43 -4.01
C ALA A 31 31.24 -10.07 -4.05
N SER A 32 30.42 -10.92 -3.44
CA SER A 32 28.97 -10.72 -3.38
C SER A 32 28.60 -9.88 -2.17
N VAL A 33 27.86 -8.79 -2.37
CA VAL A 33 27.40 -7.90 -1.29
C VAL A 33 25.91 -7.62 -1.43
N ALA A 34 25.21 -7.65 -0.30
CA ALA A 34 23.82 -7.23 -0.23
C ALA A 34 23.71 -5.88 0.50
N ILE A 35 23.06 -4.92 -0.11
CA ILE A 35 22.78 -3.60 0.46
C ILE A 35 21.28 -3.52 0.75
N ILE A 36 20.93 -3.49 2.03
CA ILE A 36 19.54 -3.38 2.48
C ILE A 36 19.18 -1.93 2.65
N VAL A 37 18.08 -1.51 2.04
CA VAL A 37 17.56 -0.15 2.08
C VAL A 37 16.08 -0.13 2.52
N PRO A 38 15.61 0.90 3.24
CA PRO A 38 14.25 0.95 3.79
C PRO A 38 13.15 1.14 2.74
N SER A 39 13.48 1.68 1.56
CA SER A 39 12.47 2.00 0.55
C SER A 39 12.93 1.75 -0.88
N ASP A 40 11.97 1.48 -1.76
CA ASP A 40 12.21 1.36 -3.20
C ASP A 40 12.72 2.67 -3.82
N GLN A 41 12.35 3.82 -3.26
CA GLN A 41 12.86 5.10 -3.71
C GLN A 41 14.36 5.23 -3.45
N LEU A 42 14.80 4.93 -2.23
CA LEU A 42 16.22 4.93 -1.89
C LEU A 42 16.99 3.88 -2.71
N ARG A 43 16.38 2.71 -2.94
CA ARG A 43 16.96 1.68 -3.83
C ARG A 43 17.24 2.20 -5.23
N ARG A 44 16.29 2.92 -5.82
CA ARG A 44 16.46 3.53 -7.17
C ARG A 44 17.51 4.63 -7.15
N SER A 45 17.48 5.50 -6.13
CA SER A 45 18.48 6.59 -5.97
C SER A 45 19.89 6.02 -5.82
N LEU A 46 20.06 5.00 -4.99
CA LEU A 46 21.36 4.35 -4.79
C LEU A 46 21.87 3.66 -6.08
N LYS A 47 20.99 2.99 -6.83
CA LYS A 47 21.34 2.43 -8.13
C LYS A 47 21.77 3.51 -9.12
N ARG A 48 21.05 4.63 -9.16
CA ARG A 48 21.38 5.77 -10.03
C ARG A 48 22.73 6.36 -9.64
N LEU A 49 22.98 6.59 -8.37
CA LEU A 49 24.26 7.05 -7.85
C LEU A 49 25.39 6.13 -8.31
N LEU A 50 25.30 4.85 -7.99
CA LEU A 50 26.37 3.89 -8.27
C LEU A 50 26.62 3.71 -9.77
N ILE A 51 25.57 3.63 -10.59
CA ILE A 51 25.72 3.35 -12.03
C ILE A 51 26.08 4.62 -12.82
N LEU A 52 25.35 5.73 -12.59
CA LEU A 52 25.47 6.93 -13.46
C LEU A 52 26.52 7.92 -12.97
N GLN A 53 26.64 8.13 -11.65
CA GLN A 53 27.58 9.09 -11.10
C GLN A 53 28.93 8.46 -10.83
N GLU A 54 28.93 7.28 -10.20
CA GLU A 54 30.15 6.59 -9.80
C GLU A 54 30.65 5.56 -10.81
N GLN A 55 29.87 5.31 -11.88
CA GLN A 55 30.19 4.39 -12.98
C GLN A 55 30.54 2.96 -12.53
N PHE A 56 29.92 2.49 -11.44
CA PHE A 56 30.10 1.14 -10.96
C PHE A 56 29.37 0.10 -11.80
N SER A 57 30.05 -1.01 -12.09
CA SER A 57 29.38 -2.24 -12.49
C SER A 57 28.81 -2.94 -11.27
N LEU A 58 27.48 -3.15 -11.22
CA LEU A 58 26.80 -3.80 -10.09
C LEU A 58 26.88 -5.33 -10.16
N LEU A 59 28.02 -5.87 -10.57
CA LEU A 59 28.24 -7.31 -10.57
C LEU A 59 28.25 -7.84 -9.14
N ASN A 60 27.36 -8.81 -8.84
CA ASN A 60 27.16 -9.38 -7.50
C ASN A 60 26.89 -8.32 -6.40
N VAL A 61 26.23 -7.20 -6.76
CA VAL A 61 25.73 -6.20 -5.82
C VAL A 61 24.21 -6.28 -5.77
N HIS A 62 23.67 -6.78 -4.67
CA HIS A 62 22.24 -6.98 -4.46
C HIS A 62 21.67 -5.83 -3.64
N ILE A 63 20.91 -4.91 -4.26
CA ILE A 63 20.25 -3.80 -3.53
C ILE A 63 18.80 -4.20 -3.29
N LEU A 64 18.45 -4.47 -2.04
CA LEU A 64 17.20 -5.10 -1.60
C LEU A 64 16.53 -4.29 -0.49
N SER A 65 15.22 -4.45 -0.32
CA SER A 65 14.55 -4.09 0.93
C SER A 65 14.61 -5.26 1.93
N PHE A 66 14.31 -5.02 3.22
CA PHE A 66 14.16 -6.11 4.19
C PHE A 66 13.16 -7.17 3.75
N HIS A 67 12.04 -6.72 3.21
CA HIS A 67 11.01 -7.61 2.69
C HIS A 67 11.54 -8.49 1.53
N GLN A 68 12.30 -7.90 0.59
CA GLN A 68 12.88 -8.66 -0.52
C GLN A 68 13.94 -9.66 -0.05
N LEU A 69 14.75 -9.29 0.95
CA LEU A 69 15.67 -10.21 1.57
C LEU A 69 14.95 -11.39 2.23
N ALA A 70 13.92 -11.09 3.03
CA ALA A 70 13.13 -12.11 3.70
C ALA A 70 12.43 -13.06 2.70
N LEU A 71 11.85 -12.50 1.61
CA LEU A 71 11.29 -13.31 0.53
C LEU A 71 12.33 -14.23 -0.14
N HIS A 72 13.57 -13.76 -0.27
CA HIS A 72 14.66 -14.57 -0.86
C HIS A 72 14.96 -15.77 0.02
N VAL A 73 15.15 -15.55 1.31
CA VAL A 73 15.40 -16.61 2.30
C VAL A 73 14.21 -17.57 2.43
N ASP A 74 12.98 -17.07 2.38
CA ASP A 74 11.77 -17.92 2.45
C ASP A 74 11.64 -18.83 1.23
N ARG A 75 11.95 -18.33 0.03
CA ARG A 75 11.98 -19.15 -1.20
C ARG A 75 13.02 -20.30 -1.09
N GLU A 76 14.20 -20.02 -0.58
CA GLU A 76 15.24 -21.03 -0.37
C GLU A 76 14.78 -22.08 0.66
N ARG A 77 14.13 -21.65 1.74
CA ARG A 77 13.52 -22.53 2.72
C ARG A 77 12.49 -23.48 2.07
N GLY A 78 11.59 -22.92 1.26
CA GLY A 78 10.56 -23.72 0.54
C GLY A 78 11.17 -24.76 -0.40
N LEU A 79 12.25 -24.42 -1.11
CA LEU A 79 12.97 -25.36 -1.98
C LEU A 79 13.69 -26.48 -1.19
N ALA A 80 14.27 -26.15 -0.03
CA ALA A 80 15.01 -27.11 0.79
C ALA A 80 14.09 -28.12 1.51
N GLN A 81 12.89 -27.74 1.89
CA GLN A 81 11.94 -28.58 2.65
C GLN A 81 11.03 -29.44 1.75
N GLY A 82 11.06 -29.22 0.43
CA GLY A 82 10.16 -29.89 -0.51
C GLY A 82 8.70 -29.38 -0.40
N ALA A 83 8.02 -29.24 -1.54
CA ALA A 83 6.70 -28.63 -1.64
C ALA A 83 5.58 -29.25 -0.77
N ALA A 84 5.79 -30.46 -0.25
CA ALA A 84 4.79 -31.19 0.56
C ALA A 84 4.90 -30.97 2.08
N SER A 85 6.04 -30.46 2.58
CA SER A 85 6.29 -30.35 4.02
C SER A 85 6.34 -28.93 4.57
N ALA A 86 6.58 -27.95 3.73
CA ALA A 86 6.57 -26.56 4.14
C ALA A 86 5.12 -26.05 4.09
N ARG A 87 4.43 -25.93 5.23
CA ARG A 87 3.30 -25.01 5.31
C ARG A 87 3.82 -23.61 5.00
N GLN A 88 3.72 -23.26 3.74
CA GLN A 88 4.04 -21.93 3.28
C GLN A 88 3.01 -21.00 3.88
N MET A 89 3.46 -19.97 4.59
CA MET A 89 2.55 -18.94 5.08
C MET A 89 2.08 -18.13 3.88
N ASP A 90 0.77 -18.10 3.66
CA ASP A 90 0.19 -17.30 2.60
C ASP A 90 0.21 -15.83 3.00
N LEU A 91 0.91 -15.01 2.20
CA LEU A 91 0.96 -13.58 2.44
C LEU A 91 -0.32 -12.92 1.96
N VAL A 92 -1.01 -12.28 2.88
CA VAL A 92 -2.27 -11.59 2.62
C VAL A 92 -2.18 -10.10 2.92
N SER A 93 -3.07 -9.32 2.31
CA SER A 93 -3.11 -7.87 2.48
C SER A 93 -3.75 -7.45 3.80
N ASP A 94 -3.52 -6.19 4.20
CA ASP A 94 -4.15 -5.59 5.38
C ASP A 94 -5.68 -5.70 5.36
N VAL A 95 -6.30 -5.62 4.17
CA VAL A 95 -7.75 -5.80 4.01
C VAL A 95 -8.23 -7.17 4.51
N PHE A 96 -7.46 -8.23 4.29
CA PHE A 96 -7.77 -9.55 4.83
C PHE A 96 -7.75 -9.54 6.36
N PHE A 97 -6.73 -8.94 6.97
CA PHE A 97 -6.63 -8.83 8.42
C PHE A 97 -7.72 -7.96 9.03
N GLU A 98 -8.14 -6.89 8.37
CA GLU A 98 -9.28 -6.09 8.79
C GLU A 98 -10.57 -6.93 8.83
N HIS A 99 -10.79 -7.77 7.82
CA HIS A 99 -11.92 -8.70 7.79
C HIS A 99 -11.81 -9.81 8.85
N LEU A 100 -10.63 -10.39 9.04
CA LEU A 100 -10.35 -11.37 10.08
C LEU A 100 -10.61 -10.79 11.47
N LEU A 101 -10.06 -9.59 11.72
CA LEU A 101 -10.25 -8.84 12.96
C LEU A 101 -11.73 -8.58 13.24
N ARG A 102 -12.47 -8.12 12.24
CA ARG A 102 -13.91 -7.91 12.34
C ARG A 102 -14.67 -9.20 12.64
N HIS A 103 -14.33 -10.28 11.95
CA HIS A 103 -14.95 -11.59 12.17
C HIS A 103 -14.72 -12.09 13.59
N ILE A 104 -13.47 -12.01 14.08
CA ILE A 104 -13.11 -12.42 15.45
C ILE A 104 -13.81 -11.53 16.48
N GLY A 105 -13.74 -10.20 16.30
CA GLY A 105 -14.34 -9.24 17.23
C GLY A 105 -15.85 -9.38 17.35
N GLN A 106 -16.55 -9.61 16.24
CA GLN A 106 -18.01 -9.73 16.24
C GLN A 106 -18.52 -11.09 16.67
N ARG A 107 -17.83 -12.20 16.36
CA ARG A 107 -18.31 -13.55 16.60
C ARG A 107 -17.72 -14.21 17.84
N ARG A 108 -16.43 -13.99 18.13
CA ARG A 108 -15.73 -14.65 19.25
C ARG A 108 -15.67 -13.80 20.52
N MET A 109 -15.78 -12.48 20.38
CA MET A 109 -15.64 -11.54 21.50
C MET A 109 -16.81 -10.55 21.63
N PRO A 110 -18.08 -10.96 21.43
CA PRO A 110 -19.21 -10.02 21.46
C PRO A 110 -19.41 -9.36 22.83
N HIS A 111 -18.89 -9.98 23.90
CA HIS A 111 -19.02 -9.53 25.28
C HIS A 111 -17.84 -8.70 25.80
N THR A 112 -16.88 -8.34 24.94
CA THR A 112 -15.80 -7.41 25.36
C THR A 112 -16.36 -5.99 25.34
N GLU A 113 -17.10 -5.64 26.40
CA GLU A 113 -17.77 -4.33 26.55
C GLU A 113 -16.79 -3.15 26.47
N SER A 114 -15.57 -3.34 26.96
CA SER A 114 -14.52 -2.31 26.99
C SER A 114 -14.15 -1.78 25.60
N LEU A 115 -14.17 -2.62 24.55
CA LEU A 115 -13.83 -2.22 23.19
C LEU A 115 -15.05 -1.91 22.31
N ARG A 116 -16.29 -2.21 22.78
CA ARG A 116 -17.55 -2.03 22.03
C ARG A 116 -17.48 -2.50 20.58
N LEU A 117 -16.85 -3.66 20.34
CA LEU A 117 -16.53 -4.17 18.99
C LEU A 117 -17.76 -4.35 18.10
N SER A 118 -18.93 -4.67 18.70
CA SER A 118 -20.20 -4.82 17.98
C SER A 118 -20.73 -3.52 17.37
N HIS A 119 -20.32 -2.37 17.90
CA HIS A 119 -20.78 -1.05 17.49
C HIS A 119 -19.69 -0.21 16.81
N LEU A 120 -18.52 -0.80 16.51
CA LEU A 120 -17.46 -0.08 15.83
C LEU A 120 -17.88 0.29 14.41
N PRO A 121 -17.76 1.58 14.01
CA PRO A 121 -18.00 2.01 12.64
C PRO A 121 -16.97 1.37 11.70
N HIS A 122 -17.36 1.20 10.44
CA HIS A 122 -16.51 0.57 9.41
C HIS A 122 -15.10 1.17 9.34
N GLY A 123 -14.95 2.48 9.45
CA GLY A 123 -13.67 3.17 9.40
C GLY A 123 -12.76 2.97 10.62
N ALA A 124 -13.25 2.42 11.71
CA ALA A 124 -12.44 2.15 12.90
C ALA A 124 -11.64 0.84 12.81
N TRP A 125 -12.07 -0.11 11.97
CA TRP A 125 -11.38 -1.41 11.83
C TRP A 125 -9.96 -1.28 11.27
N PRO A 126 -9.70 -0.47 10.22
CA PRO A 126 -8.33 -0.21 9.75
C PRO A 126 -7.45 0.41 10.83
N ALA A 127 -7.97 1.35 11.63
CA ALA A 127 -7.22 1.98 12.71
C ALA A 127 -6.88 0.99 13.83
N LEU A 128 -7.84 0.12 14.19
CA LEU A 128 -7.62 -0.95 15.17
C LEU A 128 -6.58 -1.96 14.65
N TRP A 129 -6.66 -2.35 13.38
CA TRP A 129 -5.65 -3.21 12.75
C TRP A 129 -4.26 -2.56 12.78
N ALA A 130 -4.15 -1.27 12.47
CA ALA A 130 -2.88 -0.57 12.57
C ALA A 130 -2.28 -0.64 13.99
N SER A 131 -3.09 -0.45 15.04
CA SER A 131 -2.64 -0.60 16.42
C SER A 131 -2.17 -2.02 16.75
N LEU A 132 -2.88 -3.06 16.27
CA LEU A 132 -2.45 -4.44 16.47
C LEU A 132 -1.16 -4.77 15.70
N ARG A 133 -0.97 -4.17 14.53
CA ARG A 133 0.27 -4.30 13.77
C ARG A 133 1.46 -3.67 14.51
N ASP A 134 1.26 -2.49 15.13
CA ASP A 134 2.31 -1.87 15.94
C ASP A 134 2.72 -2.75 17.13
N LEU A 135 1.75 -3.40 17.79
CA LEU A 135 2.05 -4.39 18.85
C LEU A 135 2.84 -5.59 18.32
N LYS A 136 2.50 -6.05 17.12
CA LYS A 136 3.19 -7.15 16.46
C LYS A 136 4.62 -6.78 16.07
N ASP A 137 4.82 -5.60 15.50
CA ASP A 137 6.13 -5.08 15.08
C ASP A 137 7.06 -4.84 16.27
N ALA A 138 6.46 -4.50 17.43
CA ALA A 138 7.15 -4.41 18.71
C ALA A 138 7.36 -5.79 19.37
N THR A 139 6.92 -6.89 18.74
CA THR A 139 7.01 -8.27 19.28
C THR A 139 6.40 -8.44 20.67
N VAL A 140 5.30 -7.71 20.95
CA VAL A 140 4.62 -7.77 22.24
C VAL A 140 4.06 -9.16 22.49
N ASP A 141 4.42 -9.77 23.62
CA ASP A 141 3.77 -10.98 24.09
C ASP A 141 2.44 -10.63 24.76
N SER A 142 1.34 -11.09 24.16
CA SER A 142 0.00 -10.77 24.64
C SER A 142 -0.28 -11.28 26.06
N ALA A 143 0.27 -12.42 26.45
CA ALA A 143 0.08 -12.97 27.78
C ALA A 143 0.84 -12.18 28.84
N VAL A 144 2.05 -11.72 28.50
CA VAL A 144 2.84 -10.82 29.37
C VAL A 144 2.15 -9.46 29.49
N ALA A 145 1.64 -8.92 28.37
CA ALA A 145 0.96 -7.64 28.35
C ALA A 145 -0.34 -7.65 29.19
N VAL A 146 -1.15 -8.71 29.09
CA VAL A 146 -2.36 -8.88 29.93
C VAL A 146 -2.01 -8.93 31.40
N ARG A 147 -0.98 -9.71 31.78
CA ARG A 147 -0.50 -9.75 33.18
C ARG A 147 -0.03 -8.39 33.68
N ALA A 148 0.71 -7.63 32.89
CA ALA A 148 1.16 -6.29 33.24
C ALA A 148 -0.02 -5.34 33.52
N VAL A 149 -1.13 -5.49 32.77
CA VAL A 149 -2.37 -4.75 33.05
C VAL A 149 -2.97 -5.17 34.39
N GLU A 150 -3.05 -6.49 34.65
CA GLU A 150 -3.60 -7.04 35.91
C GLU A 150 -2.76 -6.69 37.13
N GLU A 151 -1.45 -6.53 36.97
CA GLU A 151 -0.51 -6.09 37.99
C GLU A 151 -0.54 -4.56 38.23
N GLY A 152 -1.38 -3.82 37.50
CA GLY A 152 -1.54 -2.38 37.69
C GLY A 152 -0.40 -1.52 37.13
N GLN A 153 0.35 -2.03 36.14
CA GLN A 153 1.43 -1.27 35.49
C GLN A 153 0.92 -0.16 34.56
N PHE A 154 -0.40 -0.11 34.30
CA PHE A 154 -1.07 0.88 33.45
C PHE A 154 -2.09 1.69 34.27
N ALA A 155 -2.45 2.87 33.75
CA ALA A 155 -3.48 3.69 34.37
C ALA A 155 -4.82 2.95 34.46
N THR A 156 -5.49 3.03 35.59
CA THR A 156 -6.74 2.29 35.87
C THR A 156 -7.85 2.60 34.83
N GLU A 157 -7.87 3.82 34.31
CA GLU A 157 -8.85 4.28 33.31
C GLU A 157 -8.75 3.50 31.99
N ASP A 158 -7.54 3.06 31.62
CA ASP A 158 -7.27 2.37 30.37
C ASP A 158 -7.13 0.86 30.51
N ALA A 159 -7.02 0.35 31.75
CA ALA A 159 -6.72 -1.06 32.04
C ALA A 159 -7.67 -2.02 31.32
N GLU A 160 -8.98 -1.80 31.42
CA GLU A 160 -9.99 -2.66 30.77
C GLU A 160 -9.91 -2.60 29.23
N LYS A 161 -9.63 -1.41 28.66
CA LYS A 161 -9.45 -1.27 27.21
C LYS A 161 -8.19 -1.98 26.73
N LEU A 162 -7.08 -1.81 27.45
CA LEU A 162 -5.82 -2.47 27.14
C LEU A 162 -5.92 -3.98 27.25
N LYS A 163 -6.57 -4.49 28.30
CA LYS A 163 -6.84 -5.92 28.47
C LYS A 163 -7.64 -6.47 27.28
N GLY A 164 -8.71 -5.76 26.88
CA GLY A 164 -9.50 -6.10 25.69
C GLY A 164 -8.66 -6.10 24.42
N LEU A 165 -7.80 -5.09 24.22
CA LEU A 165 -6.93 -4.97 23.05
C LEU A 165 -5.92 -6.12 22.99
N PHE A 166 -5.23 -6.45 24.07
CA PHE A 166 -4.26 -7.54 24.11
C PHE A 166 -4.92 -8.93 23.93
N THR A 167 -6.12 -9.11 24.47
CA THR A 167 -6.90 -10.33 24.26
C THR A 167 -7.32 -10.47 22.79
N LEU A 168 -7.75 -9.38 22.16
CA LEU A 168 -8.09 -9.36 20.74
C LEU A 168 -6.84 -9.62 19.87
N TYR A 169 -5.71 -9.04 20.23
CA TYR A 169 -4.42 -9.28 19.58
C TYR A 169 -4.04 -10.77 19.62
N ALA A 170 -4.16 -11.41 20.79
CA ALA A 170 -3.94 -12.86 20.92
C ALA A 170 -4.84 -13.68 20.01
N ALA A 171 -6.15 -13.37 20.00
CA ALA A 171 -7.14 -14.07 19.19
C ALA A 171 -6.89 -13.92 17.67
N VAL A 172 -6.44 -12.73 17.22
CA VAL A 172 -6.07 -12.51 15.82
C VAL A 172 -4.82 -13.28 15.44
N ARG A 173 -3.80 -13.33 16.30
CA ARG A 173 -2.59 -14.13 16.08
C ARG A 173 -2.91 -15.63 15.98
N GLU A 174 -3.72 -16.14 16.89
CA GLU A 174 -4.18 -17.54 16.85
C GLU A 174 -4.98 -17.83 15.58
N GLY A 175 -5.93 -16.95 15.21
CA GLY A 175 -6.71 -17.06 13.99
C GLY A 175 -5.86 -17.06 12.72
N SER A 176 -4.87 -16.19 12.64
CA SER A 176 -3.93 -16.13 11.52
C SER A 176 -3.09 -17.39 11.40
N ALA A 177 -2.57 -17.88 12.53
CA ALA A 177 -1.79 -19.13 12.58
C ALA A 177 -2.62 -20.34 12.16
N ALA A 178 -3.89 -20.42 12.63
CA ALA A 178 -4.80 -21.50 12.25
C ALA A 178 -5.14 -21.51 10.75
N LEU A 179 -5.19 -20.33 10.12
CA LEU A 179 -5.42 -20.19 8.68
C LEU A 179 -4.14 -20.34 7.85
N GLY A 180 -2.96 -20.34 8.47
CA GLY A 180 -1.68 -20.36 7.76
C GLY A 180 -1.38 -19.06 6.99
N VAL A 181 -1.92 -17.93 7.44
CA VAL A 181 -1.76 -16.63 6.78
C VAL A 181 -0.90 -15.66 7.59
N GLY A 182 -0.19 -14.78 6.89
CA GLY A 182 0.62 -13.73 7.49
C GLY A 182 0.65 -12.46 6.65
N SER A 183 1.09 -11.37 7.28
CA SER A 183 1.38 -10.12 6.59
C SER A 183 2.81 -10.13 6.04
N PRO A 184 3.15 -9.22 5.12
CA PRO A 184 4.54 -9.04 4.67
C PRO A 184 5.53 -8.80 5.82
N ASP A 185 5.10 -8.20 6.92
CA ASP A 185 5.94 -7.90 8.09
C ASP A 185 6.28 -9.17 8.90
N ASP A 186 5.47 -10.23 8.81
CA ASP A 186 5.73 -11.52 9.46
C ASP A 186 6.92 -12.27 8.85
N LEU A 187 7.28 -11.96 7.60
CA LEU A 187 8.38 -12.63 6.91
C LEU A 187 9.70 -12.50 7.66
N ALA A 188 9.99 -11.33 8.24
CA ALA A 188 11.23 -11.13 8.97
C ALA A 188 11.34 -12.14 10.13
N SER A 189 10.29 -12.29 10.92
CA SER A 189 10.25 -13.26 12.03
C SER A 189 10.29 -14.72 11.54
N LEU A 190 9.58 -15.01 10.43
CA LEU A 190 9.53 -16.34 9.83
C LEU A 190 10.90 -16.81 9.35
N VAL A 191 11.70 -15.93 8.75
CA VAL A 191 12.98 -16.30 8.13
C VAL A 191 14.16 -16.24 9.10
N THR A 192 14.04 -15.54 10.21
CA THR A 192 15.12 -15.40 11.21
C THR A 192 15.76 -16.73 11.62
N PRO A 193 15.02 -17.83 11.89
CA PRO A 193 15.61 -19.13 12.22
C PRO A 193 16.40 -19.77 11.07
N PHE A 194 16.18 -19.34 9.83
CA PHE A 194 16.78 -19.93 8.63
C PHE A 194 17.95 -19.11 8.08
N VAL A 195 18.31 -18.01 8.70
CA VAL A 195 19.44 -17.14 8.30
C VAL A 195 20.73 -17.93 8.17
N THR A 196 21.03 -18.80 9.13
CA THR A 196 22.26 -19.61 9.15
C THR A 196 22.32 -20.69 8.06
N THR A 197 21.17 -21.09 7.51
CA THR A 197 21.08 -22.18 6.53
C THR A 197 20.90 -21.68 5.10
N SER A 198 20.59 -20.41 4.89
CA SER A 198 20.35 -19.81 3.58
C SER A 198 21.61 -19.84 2.70
N PRO A 199 21.58 -20.49 1.53
CA PRO A 199 22.69 -20.48 0.56
C PRO A 199 23.03 -19.08 0.08
N PHE A 200 22.02 -18.22 -0.15
CA PHE A 200 22.23 -16.84 -0.57
C PHE A 200 23.06 -16.07 0.46
N LEU A 201 22.65 -16.13 1.74
CA LEU A 201 23.35 -15.41 2.81
C LEU A 201 24.76 -15.92 3.04
N ARG A 202 24.99 -17.25 2.92
CA ARG A 202 26.32 -17.85 2.99
C ARG A 202 27.23 -17.47 1.83
N GLY A 203 26.64 -17.15 0.68
CA GLY A 203 27.36 -16.69 -0.52
C GLY A 203 27.73 -15.21 -0.49
N LEU A 204 27.22 -14.45 0.49
CA LEU A 204 27.57 -13.05 0.63
C LEU A 204 28.92 -12.89 1.34
N HIS A 205 29.73 -11.97 0.83
CA HIS A 205 30.96 -11.54 1.51
C HIS A 205 30.61 -10.63 2.70
N GLU A 206 29.71 -9.66 2.48
CA GLU A 206 29.19 -8.75 3.49
C GLU A 206 27.71 -8.40 3.23
N LEU A 207 27.02 -7.97 4.29
CA LEU A 207 25.71 -7.36 4.21
C LEU A 207 25.78 -5.94 4.79
N TRP A 208 25.26 -4.98 4.02
CA TRP A 208 25.21 -3.59 4.44
C TRP A 208 23.79 -3.15 4.64
N TYR A 209 23.54 -2.36 5.68
CA TYR A 209 22.28 -1.72 5.91
C TYR A 209 22.43 -0.21 5.80
N TYR A 210 21.66 0.43 4.91
CA TYR A 210 21.90 1.82 4.54
C TYR A 210 20.63 2.66 4.56
N GLY A 211 20.66 3.79 5.30
CA GLY A 211 19.71 4.87 5.17
C GLY A 211 18.41 4.74 5.98
N SER A 212 18.38 3.94 7.05
CA SER A 212 17.29 3.92 8.01
C SER A 212 17.65 4.67 9.29
N TYR A 213 16.67 5.31 9.89
CA TYR A 213 16.79 6.05 11.15
C TYR A 213 16.26 5.26 12.36
N ASP A 214 15.55 4.18 12.07
CA ASP A 214 14.95 3.27 13.04
C ASP A 214 14.72 1.89 12.41
N LEU A 215 14.42 0.92 13.24
CA LEU A 215 14.07 -0.45 12.86
C LEU A 215 12.96 -0.93 13.78
N THR A 216 12.04 -1.72 13.25
CA THR A 216 11.09 -2.45 14.09
C THR A 216 11.82 -3.53 14.90
N GLN A 217 11.23 -4.00 15.99
CA GLN A 217 11.87 -5.05 16.79
C GLN A 217 12.08 -6.34 16.00
N THR A 218 11.14 -6.66 15.09
CA THR A 218 11.30 -7.82 14.19
C THR A 218 12.49 -7.67 13.25
N GLN A 219 12.73 -6.46 12.74
CA GLN A 219 13.88 -6.16 11.89
C GLN A 219 15.20 -6.18 12.68
N LEU A 220 15.19 -5.68 13.93
CA LEU A 220 16.36 -5.75 14.83
C LEU A 220 16.74 -7.19 15.10
N THR A 221 15.79 -8.05 15.45
CA THR A 221 16.04 -9.47 15.70
C THR A 221 16.61 -10.18 14.48
N LEU A 222 16.10 -9.86 13.27
CA LEU A 222 16.66 -10.37 12.03
C LEU A 222 18.09 -9.85 11.80
N LEU A 223 18.34 -8.56 12.05
CA LEU A 223 19.66 -7.94 11.92
C LEU A 223 20.69 -8.59 12.88
N GLU A 224 20.30 -8.87 14.11
CA GLU A 224 21.11 -9.60 15.10
C GLU A 224 21.49 -11.00 14.59
N SER A 225 20.51 -11.75 14.09
CA SER A 225 20.74 -13.06 13.49
C SER A 225 21.69 -13.02 12.28
N LEU A 226 21.52 -12.01 11.43
CA LEU A 226 22.42 -11.77 10.29
C LEU A 226 23.83 -11.46 10.75
N ALA A 227 24.00 -10.57 11.75
CA ALA A 227 25.29 -10.18 12.29
C ALA A 227 26.03 -11.33 13.02
N ALA A 228 25.29 -12.32 13.53
CA ALA A 228 25.84 -13.55 14.07
C ALA A 228 26.35 -14.50 12.98
N THR A 229 25.84 -14.39 11.75
CA THR A 229 26.12 -15.34 10.65
C THR A 229 27.17 -14.82 9.67
N LEU A 230 27.16 -13.53 9.36
CA LEU A 230 28.05 -12.89 8.39
C LEU A 230 28.46 -11.48 8.85
N PRO A 231 29.51 -10.89 8.25
CA PRO A 231 29.87 -9.50 8.52
C PRO A 231 28.74 -8.56 8.09
N VAL A 232 28.29 -7.70 9.02
CA VAL A 232 27.23 -6.73 8.75
C VAL A 232 27.74 -5.33 9.05
N THR A 233 27.58 -4.40 8.12
CA THR A 233 27.88 -2.97 8.31
C THR A 233 26.60 -2.17 8.24
N VAL A 234 26.32 -1.38 9.28
CA VAL A 234 25.16 -0.48 9.33
C VAL A 234 25.62 0.96 9.13
N TYR A 235 25.19 1.58 8.05
CA TYR A 235 25.36 3.01 7.77
C TYR A 235 24.17 3.76 8.35
N PHE A 236 24.32 4.27 9.55
CA PHE A 236 23.21 4.85 10.30
C PHE A 236 23.26 6.39 10.29
N PRO A 237 22.24 7.06 9.71
CA PRO A 237 22.23 8.50 9.61
C PRO A 237 21.99 9.15 10.98
N VAL A 238 22.94 9.98 11.38
CA VAL A 238 22.83 10.80 12.60
C VAL A 238 23.59 12.11 12.40
N ASP A 239 23.04 13.20 12.94
CA ASP A 239 23.67 14.51 12.93
C ASP A 239 23.54 15.16 14.30
N THR A 240 24.30 16.24 14.55
CA THR A 240 24.28 17.03 15.77
C THR A 240 23.00 17.85 15.95
N GLN A 241 22.25 18.08 14.87
CA GLN A 241 21.01 18.84 14.89
C GLN A 241 19.94 18.21 15.80
N PRO A 242 19.10 19.03 16.48
CA PRO A 242 18.04 18.53 17.38
C PRO A 242 17.03 17.60 16.68
N ALA A 243 16.79 17.80 15.38
CA ALA A 243 15.92 16.97 14.58
C ALA A 243 16.32 15.49 14.55
N TYR A 244 17.59 15.17 14.77
CA TYR A 244 18.11 13.81 14.83
C TYR A 244 18.10 13.19 16.24
N GLY A 245 17.48 13.86 17.22
CA GLY A 245 17.42 13.36 18.58
C GLY A 245 16.83 11.95 18.71
N PHE A 246 15.77 11.65 17.95
CA PHE A 246 15.16 10.32 17.92
C PHE A 246 16.11 9.24 17.35
N ALA A 247 16.85 9.56 16.29
CA ALA A 247 17.80 8.65 15.67
C ALA A 247 18.98 8.36 16.63
N ARG A 248 19.49 9.36 17.34
CA ARG A 248 20.52 9.15 18.37
C ARG A 248 20.02 8.27 19.50
N GLN A 249 18.80 8.51 19.99
CA GLN A 249 18.20 7.68 21.03
C GLN A 249 18.03 6.22 20.57
N PHE A 250 17.64 6.00 19.33
CA PHE A 250 17.54 4.67 18.74
C PHE A 250 18.92 3.99 18.65
N LEU A 251 19.92 4.70 18.18
CA LEU A 251 21.30 4.22 18.08
C LEU A 251 21.85 3.77 19.44
N GLU A 252 21.66 4.60 20.47
CA GLU A 252 22.11 4.35 21.84
C GLU A 252 21.41 3.14 22.49
N ARG A 253 20.09 3.05 22.28
CA ARG A 253 19.28 2.01 22.93
C ARG A 253 19.38 0.65 22.26
N HIS A 254 19.51 0.61 20.93
CA HIS A 254 19.35 -0.63 20.16
C HIS A 254 20.58 -1.06 19.39
N LEU A 255 21.32 -0.14 18.77
CA LEU A 255 22.43 -0.53 17.90
C LEU A 255 23.78 -0.65 18.63
N TYR A 256 24.11 0.24 19.55
CA TYR A 256 25.34 0.14 20.34
C TYR A 256 25.43 -1.16 21.15
N PRO A 257 24.36 -1.64 21.83
CA PRO A 257 24.41 -2.91 22.54
C PRO A 257 24.71 -4.12 21.64
N ILE A 258 24.23 -4.11 20.39
CA ILE A 258 24.47 -5.19 19.42
C ILE A 258 25.88 -5.11 18.83
N ALA A 259 26.38 -3.89 18.56
CA ALA A 259 27.69 -3.70 17.94
C ALA A 259 28.87 -3.99 18.91
N GLY A 260 28.63 -3.89 20.23
CA GLY A 260 29.67 -4.02 21.23
C GLY A 260 30.66 -2.84 21.21
N THR A 261 31.55 -2.78 22.19
CA THR A 261 32.54 -1.69 22.32
C THR A 261 33.60 -1.67 21.20
N SER A 262 33.77 -2.78 20.47
CA SER A 262 34.77 -2.87 19.39
C SER A 262 34.25 -2.49 18.01
N GLY A 263 32.93 -2.32 17.84
CA GLY A 263 32.31 -2.08 16.53
C GLY A 263 31.92 -0.64 16.24
N ALA A 264 31.96 0.23 17.23
CA ALA A 264 31.65 1.64 17.08
C ALA A 264 32.89 2.42 16.63
N SER A 265 33.09 2.59 15.32
CA SER A 265 33.96 3.67 14.88
C SER A 265 33.22 4.99 15.14
N THR A 266 33.47 5.57 16.31
CA THR A 266 33.17 6.99 16.53
C THR A 266 33.87 7.77 15.40
N PRO A 267 33.20 8.75 14.79
CA PRO A 267 33.89 9.64 13.87
C PRO A 267 35.07 10.23 14.64
N ASP A 268 36.27 10.01 14.14
CA ASP A 268 37.46 10.64 14.70
C ASP A 268 37.17 12.16 14.69
N SER A 269 37.12 12.74 15.87
CA SER A 269 36.85 14.16 16.08
C SER A 269 37.85 15.07 15.35
N THR A 270 38.87 14.47 14.74
CA THR A 270 39.92 15.16 14.01
C THR A 270 39.59 15.36 12.51
N GLU A 271 38.67 14.56 11.93
CA GLU A 271 38.24 14.75 10.53
C GLU A 271 37.09 15.76 10.35
N GLN A 272 36.48 16.21 11.45
CA GLN A 272 35.44 17.27 11.40
C GLN A 272 35.95 18.63 10.95
N SER A 273 37.25 18.87 10.98
CA SER A 273 37.80 20.21 10.65
C SER A 273 37.97 20.52 9.16
N GLY A 274 37.79 19.56 8.26
CA GLY A 274 37.97 19.74 6.83
C GLY A 274 36.67 19.96 6.02
N PHE A 275 35.50 19.62 6.56
CA PHE A 275 34.21 19.70 5.85
C PHE A 275 33.30 20.86 6.28
N ASP A 276 33.73 21.67 7.26
CA ASP A 276 32.89 22.74 7.84
C ASP A 276 32.83 24.03 6.97
N GLU A 277 33.63 24.13 5.90
CA GLU A 277 33.71 25.35 5.12
C GLU A 277 32.79 25.46 3.90
N LYS A 278 32.07 24.39 3.55
CA LYS A 278 30.98 24.45 2.56
C LYS A 278 29.64 24.02 3.15
N ARG A 279 29.23 24.66 4.22
CA ARG A 279 27.77 24.73 4.50
C ARG A 279 27.18 25.50 3.31
N SER A 280 26.66 24.76 2.35
CA SER A 280 25.80 25.33 1.33
C SER A 280 24.71 26.09 2.08
N HIS A 281 24.59 27.38 1.82
CA HIS A 281 23.56 28.23 2.43
C HIS A 281 22.20 27.63 2.03
N VAL A 282 21.60 26.87 2.95
CA VAL A 282 20.23 26.38 2.78
C VAL A 282 19.33 27.60 2.96
N SER A 283 18.69 28.04 1.91
CA SER A 283 17.66 29.07 1.97
C SER A 283 16.33 28.39 2.24
N VAL A 284 15.67 28.80 3.32
CA VAL A 284 14.32 28.32 3.66
C VAL A 284 13.34 29.45 3.46
N GLU A 285 12.37 29.26 2.59
CA GLU A 285 11.27 30.17 2.36
C GLU A 285 9.98 29.56 2.82
N VAL A 286 9.21 30.28 3.64
CA VAL A 286 7.89 29.86 4.11
C VAL A 286 6.82 30.65 3.37
N ARG A 287 5.90 29.94 2.71
CA ARG A 287 4.78 30.53 1.99
C ARG A 287 3.46 29.99 2.50
N ASN A 288 2.43 30.80 2.50
CA ASN A 288 1.07 30.40 2.81
C ASN A 288 0.24 30.31 1.53
N ALA A 289 -0.65 29.33 1.46
CA ALA A 289 -1.59 29.12 0.37
C ALA A 289 -3.03 29.00 0.91
N ALA A 290 -4.01 29.41 0.13
CA ALA A 290 -5.42 29.38 0.54
C ALA A 290 -6.02 27.97 0.52
N GLY A 291 -5.40 27.04 -0.21
CA GLY A 291 -5.84 25.65 -0.30
C GLY A 291 -4.88 24.81 -1.13
N ILE A 292 -5.21 23.52 -1.28
CA ILE A 292 -4.36 22.53 -1.94
C ILE A 292 -4.07 22.89 -3.41
N ASP A 293 -5.07 23.42 -4.13
CA ASP A 293 -4.90 23.88 -5.51
C ASP A 293 -3.88 25.03 -5.61
N ASP A 294 -4.01 26.01 -4.71
CA ASP A 294 -3.09 27.16 -4.66
C ASP A 294 -1.70 26.75 -4.22
N GLU A 295 -1.61 25.84 -3.23
CA GLU A 295 -0.34 25.29 -2.75
C GLU A 295 0.44 24.63 -3.90
N LEU A 296 -0.22 23.72 -4.64
CA LEU A 296 0.40 23.07 -5.79
C LEU A 296 0.69 24.04 -6.93
N THR A 297 -0.13 25.03 -7.16
CA THR A 297 0.12 26.08 -8.16
C THR A 297 1.33 26.93 -7.79
N LEU A 298 1.50 27.27 -6.50
CA LEU A 298 2.70 27.95 -6.01
C LEU A 298 3.95 27.07 -6.15
N ALA A 299 3.84 25.79 -5.83
CA ALA A 299 4.93 24.84 -6.02
C ALA A 299 5.32 24.74 -7.51
N CYS A 300 4.35 24.65 -8.42
CA CYS A 300 4.63 24.65 -9.87
C CYS A 300 5.34 25.90 -10.33
N LYS A 301 4.93 27.08 -9.88
CA LYS A 301 5.61 28.34 -10.19
C LYS A 301 7.05 28.36 -9.70
N GLN A 302 7.29 27.86 -8.48
CA GLN A 302 8.65 27.76 -7.95
C GLN A 302 9.52 26.77 -8.73
N ILE A 303 8.95 25.61 -9.06
CA ILE A 303 9.66 24.61 -9.88
C ILE A 303 10.09 25.23 -11.22
N LEU A 304 9.18 25.91 -11.91
CA LEU A 304 9.49 26.56 -13.20
C LEU A 304 10.53 27.65 -13.02
N THR A 305 10.46 28.46 -11.96
CA THR A 305 11.49 29.47 -11.67
C THR A 305 12.86 28.83 -11.44
N LEU A 306 12.93 27.75 -10.68
CA LEU A 306 14.18 27.00 -10.45
C LEU A 306 14.75 26.45 -11.75
N VAL A 307 13.92 25.90 -12.62
CA VAL A 307 14.36 25.34 -13.90
C VAL A 307 14.77 26.44 -14.87
N GLU A 308 13.95 27.47 -15.07
CA GLU A 308 14.16 28.50 -16.08
C GLU A 308 15.23 29.53 -15.69
N THR A 309 15.27 29.90 -14.40
CA THR A 309 16.14 30.99 -13.93
C THR A 309 17.43 30.48 -13.31
N HIS A 310 17.37 29.34 -12.59
CA HIS A 310 18.54 28.82 -11.86
C HIS A 310 19.16 27.58 -12.52
N GLY A 311 18.58 27.09 -13.63
CA GLY A 311 19.14 26.00 -14.42
C GLY A 311 19.00 24.60 -13.79
N TYR A 312 18.15 24.43 -12.77
CA TYR A 312 17.88 23.12 -12.22
C TYR A 312 17.16 22.23 -13.22
N ARG A 313 17.45 20.93 -13.18
CA ARG A 313 16.68 19.94 -13.94
C ARG A 313 15.49 19.48 -13.09
N PHE A 314 14.37 19.10 -13.73
CA PHE A 314 13.18 18.63 -13.03
C PHE A 314 13.46 17.46 -12.07
N GLU A 315 14.37 16.57 -12.43
CA GLU A 315 14.78 15.43 -11.62
C GLU A 315 15.60 15.77 -10.37
N GLU A 316 16.06 17.00 -10.25
CA GLU A 316 16.78 17.51 -9.08
C GLU A 316 15.84 18.16 -8.06
N ILE A 317 14.54 18.28 -8.42
CA ILE A 317 13.54 18.95 -7.59
C ILE A 317 12.60 17.90 -6.99
N GLY A 318 12.50 17.91 -5.67
CA GLY A 318 11.59 17.04 -4.93
C GLY A 318 10.44 17.83 -4.29
N VAL A 319 9.22 17.31 -4.43
CA VAL A 319 8.04 17.81 -3.71
C VAL A 319 7.66 16.79 -2.65
N VAL A 320 7.69 17.19 -1.38
CA VAL A 320 7.46 16.28 -0.25
C VAL A 320 6.24 16.75 0.54
N GLY A 321 5.28 15.86 0.71
CA GLY A 321 4.13 16.06 1.60
C GLY A 321 4.13 15.02 2.73
N ARG A 322 3.68 15.40 3.92
CA ARG A 322 3.52 14.45 5.04
C ARG A 322 2.61 13.29 4.67
N THR A 323 1.57 13.57 3.89
CA THR A 323 0.70 12.59 3.23
C THR A 323 0.30 13.09 1.86
N LEU A 324 0.30 12.21 0.87
CA LEU A 324 -0.11 12.56 -0.50
C LEU A 324 -1.60 12.33 -0.75
N VAL A 325 -2.34 11.77 0.21
CA VAL A 325 -3.77 11.45 0.06
C VAL A 325 -4.61 12.65 -0.36
N PRO A 326 -4.52 13.83 0.29
CA PRO A 326 -5.30 15.00 -0.11
C PRO A 326 -4.94 15.54 -1.50
N TYR A 327 -3.70 15.30 -1.94
CA TYR A 327 -3.16 15.81 -3.21
C TYR A 327 -3.45 14.90 -4.41
N GLN A 328 -3.87 13.64 -4.20
CA GLN A 328 -4.02 12.63 -5.25
C GLN A 328 -4.91 13.04 -6.42
N SER A 329 -5.96 13.82 -6.16
CA SER A 329 -6.89 14.26 -7.21
C SER A 329 -6.46 15.56 -7.89
N VAL A 330 -5.72 16.40 -7.19
CA VAL A 330 -5.36 17.76 -7.63
C VAL A 330 -4.01 17.77 -8.34
N LEU A 331 -3.04 17.03 -7.80
CA LEU A 331 -1.66 17.01 -8.30
C LEU A 331 -1.55 16.70 -9.80
N PRO A 332 -2.16 15.62 -10.35
CA PRO A 332 -2.08 15.36 -11.79
C PRO A 332 -2.59 16.53 -12.62
N ARG A 333 -3.76 17.05 -12.25
CA ARG A 333 -4.37 18.17 -12.99
C ARG A 333 -3.51 19.42 -12.99
N VAL A 334 -2.97 19.82 -11.84
CA VAL A 334 -2.17 21.04 -11.72
C VAL A 334 -0.81 20.88 -12.41
N PHE A 335 -0.14 19.73 -12.25
CA PHE A 335 1.17 19.49 -12.87
C PHE A 335 1.05 19.35 -14.39
N ASP A 336 0.01 18.67 -14.91
CA ASP A 336 -0.25 18.56 -16.35
C ASP A 336 -0.59 19.93 -16.96
N GLN A 337 -1.37 20.75 -16.25
CA GLN A 337 -1.71 22.10 -16.68
C GLN A 337 -0.45 22.98 -16.83
N HIS A 338 0.53 22.83 -15.95
CA HIS A 338 1.79 23.54 -15.99
C HIS A 338 2.90 22.81 -16.80
N ARG A 339 2.57 21.66 -17.40
CA ARG A 339 3.49 20.82 -18.19
C ARG A 339 4.76 20.42 -17.43
N ILE A 340 4.62 20.18 -16.13
CA ILE A 340 5.73 19.71 -15.29
C ILE A 340 5.76 18.18 -15.30
N PRO A 341 6.82 17.54 -15.81
CA PRO A 341 6.98 16.10 -15.73
C PRO A 341 7.24 15.70 -14.28
N TYR A 342 6.55 14.65 -13.81
CA TYR A 342 6.69 14.20 -12.43
C TYR A 342 6.57 12.68 -12.31
N VAL A 343 7.12 12.15 -11.23
CA VAL A 343 6.89 10.78 -10.76
C VAL A 343 6.31 10.86 -9.34
N SER A 344 5.16 10.26 -9.14
CA SER A 344 4.48 10.28 -7.84
C SER A 344 4.55 8.90 -7.16
N SER A 345 4.76 8.90 -5.85
CA SER A 345 4.59 7.72 -4.99
C SER A 345 3.16 7.57 -4.46
N ALA A 346 2.26 8.49 -4.83
CA ALA A 346 0.85 8.39 -4.44
C ALA A 346 0.18 7.16 -5.06
N VAL A 347 -0.50 6.41 -4.22
CA VAL A 347 -1.29 5.25 -4.66
C VAL A 347 -2.61 5.74 -5.22
N VAL A 348 -2.91 5.41 -6.48
CA VAL A 348 -4.21 5.69 -7.09
C VAL A 348 -5.16 4.55 -6.75
N PRO A 349 -6.33 4.81 -6.13
CA PRO A 349 -7.30 3.77 -5.85
C PRO A 349 -7.76 3.08 -7.14
N LEU A 350 -7.72 1.74 -7.18
CA LEU A 350 -8.18 0.94 -8.32
C LEU A 350 -9.63 1.24 -8.72
N LEU A 351 -10.45 1.71 -7.77
CA LEU A 351 -11.83 2.16 -8.03
C LEU A 351 -11.95 3.33 -9.03
N ARG A 352 -10.86 4.05 -9.31
CA ARG A 352 -10.83 5.07 -10.36
C ARG A 352 -10.75 4.49 -11.76
N GLU A 353 -10.29 3.23 -11.86
CA GLU A 353 -10.25 2.53 -13.15
C GLU A 353 -11.65 2.08 -13.55
N PRO A 354 -12.18 2.56 -14.70
CA PRO A 354 -13.55 2.24 -15.13
C PRO A 354 -13.83 0.74 -15.22
N ALA A 355 -12.86 -0.05 -15.66
CA ALA A 355 -12.99 -1.50 -15.74
C ALA A 355 -13.21 -2.14 -14.36
N ILE A 356 -12.42 -1.74 -13.36
CA ILE A 356 -12.53 -2.23 -11.99
C ILE A 356 -13.84 -1.80 -11.36
N LYS A 357 -14.25 -0.54 -11.58
CA LYS A 357 -15.53 -0.01 -11.11
C LYS A 357 -16.69 -0.83 -11.69
N THR A 358 -16.68 -1.11 -12.99
CA THR A 358 -17.68 -1.94 -13.65
C THR A 358 -17.74 -3.34 -13.06
N LEU A 359 -16.59 -3.97 -12.83
CA LEU A 359 -16.48 -5.31 -12.24
C LEU A 359 -17.07 -5.34 -10.83
N LEU A 360 -16.78 -4.34 -10.00
CA LEU A 360 -17.32 -4.23 -8.63
C LEU A 360 -18.83 -3.98 -8.63
N HIS A 361 -19.34 -3.15 -9.55
CA HIS A 361 -20.78 -2.98 -9.70
C HIS A 361 -21.43 -4.30 -10.09
N LEU A 362 -20.86 -5.03 -11.06
CA LEU A 362 -21.35 -6.35 -11.48
C LEU A 362 -21.40 -7.34 -10.31
N ALA A 363 -20.32 -7.44 -9.54
CA ALA A 363 -20.26 -8.33 -8.38
C ALA A 363 -21.30 -8.01 -7.28
N ARG A 364 -21.69 -6.75 -7.16
CA ARG A 364 -22.65 -6.27 -6.15
C ARG A 364 -24.08 -6.22 -6.64
N LEU A 365 -24.37 -6.46 -7.94
CA LEU A 365 -25.70 -6.30 -8.52
C LEU A 365 -26.78 -7.09 -7.77
N LYS A 366 -26.53 -8.38 -7.48
CA LYS A 366 -27.48 -9.22 -6.74
C LYS A 366 -27.72 -8.69 -5.32
N GLY A 367 -26.66 -8.46 -4.56
CA GLY A 367 -26.74 -7.97 -3.19
C GLY A 367 -27.43 -6.61 -3.06
N ASN A 368 -27.32 -5.77 -4.08
CA ASN A 368 -28.01 -4.46 -4.15
C ASN A 368 -29.40 -4.54 -4.78
N GLY A 369 -29.93 -5.72 -5.08
CA GLY A 369 -31.24 -5.93 -5.69
C GLY A 369 -31.35 -5.28 -7.08
N PHE A 370 -30.33 -5.37 -7.91
CA PHE A 370 -30.30 -4.79 -9.26
C PHE A 370 -30.62 -3.28 -9.29
N HIS A 371 -30.03 -2.55 -8.35
CA HIS A 371 -30.23 -1.12 -8.21
C HIS A 371 -29.87 -0.34 -9.49
N ARG A 372 -30.76 0.58 -9.91
CA ARG A 372 -30.67 1.33 -11.17
C ARG A 372 -29.29 1.91 -11.50
N PRO A 373 -28.65 2.72 -10.64
CA PRO A 373 -27.33 3.28 -10.93
C PRO A 373 -26.26 2.23 -11.21
N ALA A 374 -26.21 1.16 -10.43
CA ALA A 374 -25.23 0.10 -10.61
C ALA A 374 -25.47 -0.69 -11.92
N MET A 375 -26.73 -0.99 -12.23
CA MET A 375 -27.10 -1.65 -13.48
C MET A 375 -26.74 -0.79 -14.70
N LEU A 376 -27.09 0.49 -14.68
CA LEU A 376 -26.77 1.41 -15.77
C LEU A 376 -25.25 1.55 -15.96
N GLU A 377 -24.48 1.64 -14.88
CA GLU A 377 -23.01 1.71 -14.95
C GLU A 377 -22.42 0.46 -15.62
N VAL A 378 -22.95 -0.72 -15.31
CA VAL A 378 -22.49 -1.98 -15.94
C VAL A 378 -22.87 -2.06 -17.42
N ILE A 379 -24.12 -1.77 -17.77
CA ILE A 379 -24.59 -1.92 -19.18
C ILE A 379 -24.03 -0.84 -20.11
N THR A 380 -23.78 0.37 -19.60
CA THR A 380 -23.22 1.47 -20.40
C THR A 380 -21.68 1.53 -20.34
N SER A 381 -21.04 0.61 -19.63
CA SER A 381 -19.59 0.56 -19.56
C SER A 381 -18.96 0.25 -20.92
N PRO A 382 -17.89 0.97 -21.32
CA PRO A 382 -17.15 0.67 -22.55
C PRO A 382 -16.54 -0.74 -22.57
N TRP A 383 -16.44 -1.39 -21.42
CA TRP A 383 -15.95 -2.76 -21.26
C TRP A 383 -17.05 -3.81 -21.51
N ASN A 384 -18.31 -3.40 -21.69
CA ASN A 384 -19.38 -4.33 -22.03
C ASN A 384 -19.36 -4.64 -23.53
N ARG A 385 -18.74 -5.77 -23.89
CA ARG A 385 -18.61 -6.21 -25.27
C ARG A 385 -19.94 -6.39 -26.03
N ARG A 386 -21.06 -6.59 -25.31
CA ARG A 386 -22.36 -6.73 -25.93
C ARG A 386 -22.81 -5.44 -26.64
N LEU A 387 -22.42 -4.28 -26.12
CA LEU A 387 -22.70 -3.00 -26.77
C LEU A 387 -21.90 -2.80 -28.06
N THR A 388 -20.71 -3.40 -28.14
CA THR A 388 -19.82 -3.28 -29.30
C THR A 388 -20.04 -4.37 -30.37
N THR A 389 -20.62 -5.51 -29.97
CA THR A 389 -20.80 -6.68 -30.85
C THR A 389 -22.24 -6.92 -31.27
N THR A 390 -23.21 -6.10 -30.80
CA THR A 390 -24.61 -6.26 -31.16
C THR A 390 -24.79 -5.98 -32.66
N ARG A 391 -25.21 -7.00 -33.41
CA ARG A 391 -25.72 -6.88 -34.80
C ARG A 391 -27.07 -6.14 -34.83
N ALA A 392 -27.35 -5.26 -33.91
CA ALA A 392 -28.57 -4.53 -33.85
C ALA A 392 -28.63 -3.54 -35.02
N SER A 393 -29.77 -3.47 -35.66
CA SER A 393 -30.08 -2.47 -36.71
C SER A 393 -30.12 -1.03 -36.12
N VAL A 394 -30.06 -0.89 -34.82
CA VAL A 394 -30.18 0.37 -34.08
C VAL A 394 -28.93 0.57 -33.21
N ALA A 395 -28.33 1.76 -33.30
CA ALA A 395 -27.18 2.12 -32.49
C ALA A 395 -27.60 2.33 -31.02
N PRO A 396 -26.84 1.80 -30.03
CA PRO A 396 -27.13 2.01 -28.63
C PRO A 396 -27.07 3.51 -28.25
N ARG A 397 -28.05 3.97 -27.48
CA ARG A 397 -28.16 5.33 -26.98
C ARG A 397 -28.20 5.32 -25.43
N PRO A 398 -27.02 5.18 -24.75
CA PRO A 398 -26.95 5.14 -23.28
C PRO A 398 -27.53 6.35 -22.58
N ASP A 399 -27.50 7.51 -23.23
CA ASP A 399 -28.15 8.75 -22.80
C ASP A 399 -29.67 8.58 -22.68
N LEU A 400 -30.31 8.06 -23.72
CA LEU A 400 -31.73 7.78 -23.73
C LEU A 400 -32.13 6.67 -22.75
N TRP A 401 -31.30 5.68 -22.58
CA TRP A 401 -31.55 4.57 -21.62
C TRP A 401 -31.66 5.07 -20.18
N ARG A 402 -30.82 6.03 -19.80
CA ARG A 402 -30.90 6.65 -18.46
C ARG A 402 -32.22 7.39 -18.26
N LEU A 403 -32.64 8.13 -19.25
CA LEU A 403 -33.91 8.85 -19.21
C LEU A 403 -35.10 7.89 -19.21
N ALA A 404 -35.10 6.85 -20.05
CA ALA A 404 -36.12 5.81 -20.09
C ALA A 404 -36.36 5.12 -18.77
N VAL A 405 -35.27 4.63 -18.15
CA VAL A 405 -35.33 3.94 -16.86
C VAL A 405 -35.84 4.86 -15.75
N GLN A 406 -35.49 6.15 -15.81
CA GLN A 406 -35.98 7.16 -14.88
C GLN A 406 -37.48 7.43 -15.10
N ALA A 407 -37.92 7.64 -16.33
CA ALA A 407 -39.32 7.90 -16.69
C ALA A 407 -40.23 6.72 -16.33
N LEU A 408 -39.73 5.49 -16.47
CA LEU A 408 -40.45 4.26 -16.08
C LEU A 408 -40.43 3.98 -14.55
N GLY A 409 -39.78 4.85 -13.77
CA GLY A 409 -39.71 4.71 -12.32
C GLY A 409 -38.97 3.44 -11.86
N ILE A 410 -38.07 2.90 -12.70
CA ILE A 410 -37.28 1.71 -12.33
C ILE A 410 -36.25 2.14 -11.30
N THR A 411 -36.30 1.59 -10.10
CA THR A 411 -35.37 1.88 -9.00
C THR A 411 -34.51 0.68 -8.65
N ARG A 412 -35.13 -0.48 -8.46
CA ARG A 412 -34.50 -1.75 -8.09
C ARG A 412 -35.45 -2.94 -8.34
N GLY A 413 -34.92 -4.13 -8.25
CA GLY A 413 -35.68 -5.38 -8.35
C GLY A 413 -35.85 -5.86 -9.79
N GLU A 414 -35.80 -7.18 -9.93
CA GLU A 414 -35.91 -7.83 -11.25
C GLU A 414 -37.25 -7.52 -11.94
N GLU A 415 -38.33 -7.47 -11.17
CA GLU A 415 -39.68 -7.23 -11.72
C GLU A 415 -39.81 -5.83 -12.35
N GLU A 416 -39.22 -4.82 -11.73
CA GLU A 416 -39.23 -3.47 -12.30
C GLU A 416 -38.49 -3.45 -13.65
N TRP A 417 -37.35 -4.12 -13.74
CA TRP A 417 -36.59 -4.24 -14.99
C TRP A 417 -37.33 -5.00 -16.08
N ARG A 418 -38.13 -6.02 -15.71
CA ARG A 418 -38.97 -6.78 -16.67
C ARG A 418 -40.02 -5.94 -17.38
N ARG A 419 -40.40 -4.78 -16.85
CA ARG A 419 -41.28 -3.84 -17.54
C ARG A 419 -40.73 -3.43 -18.90
N LEU A 420 -39.42 -3.36 -19.08
CA LEU A 420 -38.79 -3.08 -20.36
C LEU A 420 -39.15 -4.12 -21.43
N ALA A 421 -39.25 -5.40 -21.06
CA ALA A 421 -39.65 -6.46 -21.98
C ALA A 421 -41.11 -6.32 -22.46
N GLN A 422 -41.97 -5.89 -21.58
CA GLN A 422 -43.38 -5.69 -21.90
C GLN A 422 -43.56 -4.50 -22.86
N LEU A 423 -42.93 -3.37 -22.57
CA LEU A 423 -43.00 -2.17 -23.41
C LEU A 423 -42.28 -2.35 -24.75
N GLY A 424 -41.17 -3.08 -24.80
CA GLY A 424 -40.45 -3.38 -26.05
C GLY A 424 -41.23 -4.29 -27.02
N ARG A 425 -42.26 -5.02 -26.54
CA ARG A 425 -43.16 -5.85 -27.38
C ARG A 425 -44.31 -5.08 -27.99
N LEU A 426 -44.64 -3.94 -27.45
CA LEU A 426 -45.68 -3.09 -27.98
C LEU A 426 -45.17 -2.37 -29.25
N GLU A 427 -45.21 -3.09 -30.37
CA GLU A 427 -44.75 -2.59 -31.69
C GLU A 427 -45.61 -1.45 -32.26
N SER A 428 -46.75 -1.14 -31.65
CA SER A 428 -47.66 -0.14 -32.14
C SER A 428 -48.24 0.72 -31.05
N TRP A 429 -47.46 1.60 -30.52
CA TRP A 429 -47.99 2.74 -29.72
C TRP A 429 -48.44 3.92 -30.59
N ALA A 430 -48.53 3.70 -31.88
CA ALA A 430 -48.90 4.68 -32.90
C ALA A 430 -50.40 4.67 -33.24
N GLY A 431 -51.29 4.22 -32.34
CA GLY A 431 -52.67 4.07 -32.84
C GLY A 431 -53.86 4.07 -31.88
N SER A 432 -53.78 4.38 -30.62
CA SER A 432 -54.99 4.57 -29.81
C SER A 432 -55.02 5.99 -29.23
N GLY A 433 -55.86 6.78 -29.87
CA GLY A 433 -56.12 8.17 -29.48
C GLY A 433 -56.93 8.24 -28.18
N ASP A 434 -56.24 8.29 -27.07
CA ASP A 434 -56.75 8.84 -25.83
C ASP A 434 -55.77 9.90 -25.35
N GLU A 435 -56.12 11.15 -25.59
CA GLU A 435 -55.26 12.33 -25.38
C GLU A 435 -55.08 12.72 -23.92
N SER A 436 -55.48 11.89 -22.95
CA SER A 436 -55.56 12.30 -21.55
C SER A 436 -54.34 11.94 -20.67
N PHE A 437 -53.32 11.21 -21.20
CA PHE A 437 -52.09 10.96 -20.46
C PHE A 437 -50.90 11.23 -21.35
N GLU A 438 -50.12 12.29 -21.07
CA GLU A 438 -48.80 12.50 -21.67
C GLU A 438 -47.89 11.32 -21.30
N ASP A 439 -47.64 10.44 -22.28
CA ASP A 439 -46.69 9.34 -22.10
C ASP A 439 -45.28 9.89 -21.95
N PRO A 440 -44.66 9.74 -20.77
CA PRO A 440 -43.31 10.28 -20.51
C PRO A 440 -42.25 9.77 -21.53
N LEU A 441 -42.44 8.62 -22.14
CA LEU A 441 -41.50 8.05 -23.13
C LEU A 441 -41.64 8.72 -24.49
N LYS A 442 -42.85 9.14 -24.88
CA LYS A 442 -43.09 9.88 -26.14
C LYS A 442 -42.44 11.26 -26.09
N SER A 443 -42.54 11.95 -24.97
CA SER A 443 -41.94 13.28 -24.78
C SER A 443 -40.39 13.23 -24.84
N LEU A 444 -39.79 12.10 -24.52
CA LEU A 444 -38.34 11.88 -24.56
C LEU A 444 -37.83 11.31 -25.89
N ALA A 445 -38.72 11.15 -26.90
CA ALA A 445 -38.38 10.53 -28.20
C ALA A 445 -37.69 9.15 -28.10
N ILE A 446 -38.09 8.34 -27.11
CA ILE A 446 -37.56 6.99 -26.88
C ILE A 446 -38.46 6.00 -27.62
N ASP A 447 -37.89 5.27 -28.56
CA ASP A 447 -38.57 4.30 -29.38
C ASP A 447 -38.51 2.86 -28.84
N GLY A 448 -39.44 2.01 -29.31
CA GLY A 448 -39.49 0.60 -28.92
C GLY A 448 -38.20 -0.18 -29.21
N PRO A 449 -37.51 0.05 -30.34
CA PRO A 449 -36.20 -0.54 -30.62
C PRO A 449 -35.13 -0.25 -29.58
N GLN A 450 -35.04 0.95 -29.04
CA GLN A 450 -34.10 1.30 -27.96
C GLN A 450 -34.44 0.60 -26.65
N LEU A 451 -35.71 0.47 -26.30
CA LEU A 451 -36.16 -0.26 -25.10
C LEU A 451 -35.88 -1.77 -25.22
N ARG A 452 -36.07 -2.36 -26.42
CA ARG A 452 -35.70 -3.76 -26.69
C ARG A 452 -34.19 -3.97 -26.52
N LEU A 453 -33.39 -3.10 -27.12
CA LEU A 453 -31.94 -3.17 -27.02
C LEU A 453 -31.47 -3.02 -25.57
N LEU A 454 -32.07 -2.12 -24.79
CA LEU A 454 -31.81 -1.98 -23.36
C LEU A 454 -32.14 -3.28 -22.61
N TRP A 455 -33.32 -3.89 -22.89
CA TRP A 455 -33.71 -5.16 -22.28
C TRP A 455 -32.75 -6.31 -22.65
N ASP A 456 -32.32 -6.36 -23.90
CA ASP A 456 -31.38 -7.36 -24.39
C ASP A 456 -29.99 -7.24 -23.70
N CYS A 457 -29.64 -6.06 -23.20
CA CYS A 457 -28.46 -5.87 -22.37
C CYS A 457 -28.70 -6.24 -20.89
N VAL A 458 -29.87 -5.95 -20.36
CA VAL A 458 -30.22 -6.13 -18.92
C VAL A 458 -30.56 -7.60 -18.60
N SER A 459 -31.39 -8.24 -19.44
CA SER A 459 -31.93 -9.57 -19.12
C SER A 459 -30.87 -10.65 -18.91
N PRO A 460 -29.80 -10.73 -19.73
CA PRO A 460 -28.75 -11.72 -19.52
C PRO A 460 -27.90 -11.47 -18.27
N LEU A 461 -27.74 -10.19 -17.86
CA LEU A 461 -27.07 -9.86 -16.61
C LEU A 461 -27.89 -10.31 -15.40
N ILE A 462 -29.21 -10.04 -15.43
CA ILE A 462 -30.10 -10.52 -14.36
C ILE A 462 -30.05 -12.03 -14.28
N ALA A 463 -30.26 -12.74 -15.41
CA ALA A 463 -30.28 -14.20 -15.44
C ALA A 463 -28.94 -14.81 -14.98
N GLY A 464 -27.82 -14.26 -15.43
CA GLY A 464 -26.49 -14.74 -15.06
C GLY A 464 -26.15 -14.50 -13.59
N VAL A 465 -26.52 -13.32 -13.08
CA VAL A 465 -26.17 -12.93 -11.70
C VAL A 465 -27.17 -13.50 -10.69
N ALA A 466 -28.45 -13.63 -11.04
CA ALA A 466 -29.46 -14.22 -10.16
C ALA A 466 -29.13 -15.69 -9.82
N GLY A 467 -28.57 -16.44 -10.75
CA GLY A 467 -28.14 -17.83 -10.56
C GLY A 467 -26.91 -18.02 -9.66
N LEU A 468 -26.18 -16.96 -9.33
CA LEU A 468 -25.02 -17.07 -8.45
C LEU A 468 -25.46 -17.36 -7.00
N PRO A 469 -24.73 -18.22 -6.26
CA PRO A 469 -25.02 -18.49 -4.86
C PRO A 469 -24.85 -17.21 -4.02
N GLU A 470 -25.66 -17.07 -2.97
CA GLU A 470 -25.55 -15.92 -2.04
C GLU A 470 -24.32 -16.00 -1.15
N SER A 471 -23.89 -17.22 -0.86
CA SER A 471 -22.64 -17.52 -0.16
C SER A 471 -22.05 -18.78 -0.76
N GLY A 472 -20.79 -18.76 -1.10
CA GLY A 472 -20.05 -19.91 -1.57
C GLY A 472 -18.67 -19.92 -0.92
N GLY A 473 -18.22 -21.08 -0.42
CA GLY A 473 -16.81 -21.28 -0.16
C GLY A 473 -16.04 -21.19 -1.48
N TYR A 474 -14.84 -20.63 -1.46
CA TYR A 474 -13.91 -20.77 -2.57
C TYR A 474 -13.61 -22.27 -2.73
N GLY A 475 -14.39 -22.95 -3.57
CA GLY A 475 -14.03 -24.28 -4.04
C GLY A 475 -12.88 -24.12 -5.03
N VAL A 476 -11.78 -24.78 -4.74
CA VAL A 476 -10.62 -24.95 -5.61
C VAL A 476 -11.03 -25.69 -6.87
#